data_d7dca0a458e66be4805494913cadb3bb
#
_entry.id   d7dca0a458e66be4805494913cadb3bb
#
_cell.length_a   1.000
_cell.length_b   1.000
_cell.length_c   1.000
_cell.angle_alpha   90.00
_cell.angle_beta   90.00
_cell.angle_gamma   90.00
#
_symmetry.space_group_name_H-M   'P 1'
#
loop_
_entity.id
_entity.type
_entity.pdbx_description
1 polymer ?
#
loop_
_entity_poly.entity_id
_entity_poly.type
_entity_poly.pdbx_seq_one_letter_code
_entity_poly.pdbx_strand_id
1 'polypeptide(L)'
;QLDLSGVSLASAQMTGVNLALANLEKSQINNANMSYGNFILGNFNNSNLFSSNMQYANCNNTNFDNANLAKVNFEGANLFMASFKGANLFEANLTGANVTNAVFDEANLSNAIWVDGKKCALGSVGNCD
;
A
#
# COMPACT_ATOMS: atom_id res chain seq x y z
N GLN A 1 21.43 -1.59 0.82
CA GLN A 1 19.99 -1.63 1.14
C GLN A 1 19.75 -1.05 2.53
N LEU A 2 18.85 -0.07 2.63
CA LEU A 2 18.51 0.55 3.92
C LEU A 2 17.58 -0.40 4.70
N ASP A 3 17.98 -0.72 5.93
CA ASP A 3 17.16 -1.57 6.80
C ASP A 3 16.44 -0.70 7.85
N LEU A 4 15.13 -0.57 7.68
CA LEU A 4 14.21 0.13 8.57
C LEU A 4 13.19 -0.85 9.18
N SER A 5 13.53 -2.14 9.22
CA SER A 5 12.62 -3.15 9.77
C SER A 5 12.25 -2.82 11.21
N GLY A 6 10.96 -2.96 11.55
CA GLY A 6 10.45 -2.67 12.89
C GLY A 6 10.46 -1.20 13.30
N VAL A 7 10.82 -0.29 12.41
CA VAL A 7 10.91 1.15 12.74
C VAL A 7 9.52 1.73 13.05
N SER A 8 9.47 2.73 13.91
CA SER A 8 8.24 3.50 14.17
C SER A 8 8.32 4.86 13.47
N LEU A 9 7.49 5.01 12.44
CA LEU A 9 7.36 6.24 11.64
C LEU A 9 5.90 6.71 11.64
N ALA A 10 5.15 6.37 12.69
CA ALA A 10 3.75 6.78 12.80
C ALA A 10 3.63 8.30 12.71
N SER A 11 2.68 8.77 11.90
CA SER A 11 2.41 10.20 11.65
C SER A 11 3.58 10.98 11.04
N ALA A 12 4.61 10.31 10.53
CA ALA A 12 5.76 10.98 9.92
C ALA A 12 5.35 11.73 8.64
N GLN A 13 5.99 12.86 8.41
CA GLN A 13 5.84 13.64 7.19
C GLN A 13 6.98 13.30 6.23
N MET A 14 6.71 12.47 5.23
CA MET A 14 7.72 11.92 4.32
C MET A 14 7.34 12.15 2.85
N THR A 15 6.69 13.27 2.54
CA THR A 15 6.32 13.61 1.17
C THR A 15 7.55 13.57 0.27
N GLY A 16 7.47 12.83 -0.84
CA GLY A 16 8.57 12.73 -1.81
C GLY A 16 9.79 11.96 -1.33
N VAL A 17 9.70 11.23 -0.22
CA VAL A 17 10.85 10.48 0.31
C VAL A 17 11.33 9.43 -0.70
N ASN A 18 12.63 9.22 -0.77
CA ASN A 18 13.19 8.13 -1.56
C ASN A 18 13.64 6.99 -0.63
N LEU A 19 12.83 5.94 -0.59
CA LEU A 19 13.10 4.71 0.15
C LEU A 19 13.10 3.49 -0.77
N ALA A 20 13.53 3.69 -2.03
CA ALA A 20 13.68 2.58 -2.97
C ALA A 20 14.59 1.51 -2.36
N LEU A 21 14.20 0.23 -2.54
CA LEU A 21 14.94 -0.94 -2.04
C LEU A 21 15.02 -1.03 -0.51
N ALA A 22 14.34 -0.16 0.23
CA ALA A 22 14.38 -0.19 1.70
C ALA A 22 13.61 -1.40 2.25
N ASN A 23 14.12 -1.94 3.34
CA ASN A 23 13.40 -2.95 4.12
C ASN A 23 12.62 -2.26 5.23
N LEU A 24 11.30 -2.28 5.13
CA LEU A 24 10.36 -1.70 6.10
C LEU A 24 9.47 -2.79 6.72
N GLU A 25 9.94 -4.04 6.69
CA GLU A 25 9.21 -5.17 7.27
C GLU A 25 8.85 -4.90 8.73
N LYS A 26 7.61 -5.21 9.11
CA LYS A 26 7.09 -5.06 10.47
C LYS A 26 7.17 -3.63 11.03
N SER A 27 7.29 -2.63 10.16
CA SER A 27 7.34 -1.23 10.58
C SER A 27 5.95 -0.70 10.97
N GLN A 28 5.93 0.34 11.80
CA GLN A 28 4.72 1.06 12.19
C GLN A 28 4.72 2.42 11.49
N ILE A 29 3.89 2.55 10.44
CA ILE A 29 3.88 3.74 9.57
C ILE A 29 2.44 4.28 9.45
N ASN A 30 1.60 3.99 10.43
CA ASN A 30 0.22 4.44 10.42
C ASN A 30 0.11 5.97 10.45
N ASN A 31 -0.87 6.50 9.72
CA ASN A 31 -1.14 7.93 9.60
C ASN A 31 0.03 8.76 9.04
N ALA A 32 1.00 8.15 8.37
CA ALA A 32 2.12 8.87 7.78
C ALA A 32 1.74 9.45 6.42
N ASN A 33 2.36 10.56 6.06
CA ASN A 33 2.26 11.13 4.72
C ASN A 33 3.47 10.71 3.89
N MET A 34 3.25 9.78 2.95
CA MET A 34 4.26 9.25 2.04
C MET A 34 3.90 9.54 0.58
N SER A 35 3.08 10.59 0.36
CA SER A 35 2.66 10.96 -0.99
C SER A 35 3.89 11.30 -1.84
N TYR A 36 3.83 10.95 -3.13
CA TYR A 36 4.90 11.16 -4.10
C TYR A 36 6.21 10.44 -3.76
N GLY A 37 6.22 9.54 -2.79
CA GLY A 37 7.42 8.82 -2.39
C GLY A 37 7.85 7.79 -3.44
N ASN A 38 9.12 7.42 -3.40
CA ASN A 38 9.68 6.34 -4.20
C ASN A 38 9.96 5.13 -3.30
N PHE A 39 9.20 4.06 -3.53
CA PHE A 39 9.29 2.81 -2.77
C PHE A 39 9.55 1.61 -3.68
N ILE A 40 10.10 1.87 -4.88
CA ILE A 40 10.40 0.80 -5.84
C ILE A 40 11.16 -0.33 -5.14
N LEU A 41 10.69 -1.59 -5.33
CA LEU A 41 11.31 -2.79 -4.76
C LEU A 41 11.42 -2.75 -3.23
N GLY A 42 10.63 -1.88 -2.57
CA GLY A 42 10.58 -1.82 -1.12
C GLY A 42 9.86 -3.02 -0.51
N ASN A 43 10.18 -3.32 0.74
CA ASN A 43 9.54 -4.41 1.48
C ASN A 43 8.76 -3.85 2.67
N PHE A 44 7.42 -3.90 2.59
CA PHE A 44 6.50 -3.53 3.67
C PHE A 44 5.80 -4.76 4.26
N ASN A 45 6.37 -5.94 4.10
CA ASN A 45 5.76 -7.18 4.58
C ASN A 45 5.42 -7.07 6.07
N ASN A 46 4.20 -7.43 6.44
CA ASN A 46 3.71 -7.40 7.84
C ASN A 46 3.73 -6.00 8.50
N SER A 47 3.83 -4.93 7.73
CA SER A 47 3.85 -3.57 8.28
C SER A 47 2.45 -3.03 8.54
N ASN A 48 2.36 -2.01 9.40
CA ASN A 48 1.13 -1.28 9.67
C ASN A 48 1.17 0.09 9.00
N LEU A 49 0.38 0.25 7.91
CA LEU A 49 0.24 1.51 7.17
C LEU A 49 -1.17 2.09 7.31
N PHE A 50 -1.91 1.69 8.33
CA PHE A 50 -3.30 2.13 8.53
C PHE A 50 -3.45 3.64 8.31
N SER A 51 -4.38 4.04 7.47
CA SER A 51 -4.73 5.44 7.17
C SER A 51 -3.55 6.30 6.67
N SER A 52 -2.49 5.70 6.17
CA SER A 52 -1.39 6.49 5.60
C SER A 52 -1.75 7.00 4.20
N ASN A 53 -1.05 8.05 3.77
CA ASN A 53 -1.22 8.66 2.46
C ASN A 53 -0.07 8.26 1.54
N MET A 54 -0.40 7.50 0.48
CA MET A 54 0.55 7.09 -0.56
C MET A 54 0.08 7.57 -1.95
N GLN A 55 -0.64 8.69 -2.00
CA GLN A 55 -1.07 9.27 -3.27
C GLN A 55 0.13 9.51 -4.18
N TYR A 56 0.01 9.08 -5.43
CA TYR A 56 1.02 9.28 -6.47
C TYR A 56 2.40 8.70 -6.13
N ALA A 57 2.48 7.80 -5.14
CA ALA A 57 3.73 7.12 -4.81
C ALA A 57 4.12 6.13 -5.90
N ASN A 58 5.40 5.91 -6.06
CA ASN A 58 5.92 4.89 -6.95
C ASN A 58 6.24 3.63 -6.14
N CYS A 59 5.35 2.66 -6.25
CA CYS A 59 5.43 1.37 -5.55
C CYS A 59 5.63 0.21 -6.52
N ASN A 60 6.33 0.43 -7.63
CA ASN A 60 6.62 -0.59 -8.62
C ASN A 60 7.38 -1.76 -7.95
N ASN A 61 6.87 -2.97 -8.11
CA ASN A 61 7.44 -4.19 -7.51
C ASN A 61 7.59 -4.14 -5.98
N THR A 62 6.80 -3.34 -5.29
CA THR A 62 6.82 -3.24 -3.83
C THR A 62 6.06 -4.42 -3.21
N ASN A 63 6.57 -4.94 -2.11
CA ASN A 63 5.92 -6.02 -1.35
C ASN A 63 5.13 -5.46 -0.18
N PHE A 64 3.81 -5.62 -0.23
CA PHE A 64 2.87 -5.28 0.86
C PHE A 64 2.20 -6.52 1.45
N ASP A 65 2.79 -7.70 1.28
CA ASP A 65 2.16 -8.94 1.74
C ASP A 65 1.87 -8.87 3.25
N ASN A 66 0.66 -9.26 3.62
CA ASN A 66 0.18 -9.28 5.01
C ASN A 66 0.25 -7.92 5.72
N ALA A 67 0.39 -6.82 4.98
CA ALA A 67 0.40 -5.49 5.58
C ALA A 67 -1.03 -5.05 5.94
N ASN A 68 -1.14 -4.21 6.97
CA ASN A 68 -2.38 -3.51 7.27
C ASN A 68 -2.42 -2.22 6.45
N LEU A 69 -3.18 -2.24 5.36
CA LEU A 69 -3.37 -1.12 4.44
C LEU A 69 -4.79 -0.57 4.52
N ALA A 70 -5.50 -0.85 5.62
CA ALA A 70 -6.87 -0.34 5.78
C ALA A 70 -6.85 1.19 5.72
N LYS A 71 -7.77 1.74 4.93
CA LYS A 71 -7.94 3.18 4.71
C LYS A 71 -6.71 3.89 4.14
N VAL A 72 -5.76 3.18 3.58
CA VAL A 72 -4.62 3.82 2.87
C VAL A 72 -5.13 4.50 1.61
N ASN A 73 -4.58 5.67 1.32
CA ASN A 73 -4.86 6.38 0.09
C ASN A 73 -3.76 6.10 -0.94
N PHE A 74 -4.09 5.27 -1.95
CA PHE A 74 -3.23 4.94 -3.09
C PHE A 74 -3.67 5.66 -4.37
N GLU A 75 -4.47 6.73 -4.28
CA GLU A 75 -4.94 7.42 -5.48
C GLU A 75 -3.76 7.78 -6.39
N GLY A 76 -3.86 7.39 -7.66
CA GLY A 76 -2.84 7.68 -8.67
C GLY A 76 -1.49 7.00 -8.45
N ALA A 77 -1.36 6.10 -7.48
CA ALA A 77 -0.09 5.43 -7.21
C ALA A 77 0.27 4.45 -8.33
N ASN A 78 1.56 4.25 -8.55
CA ASN A 78 2.07 3.21 -9.44
C ASN A 78 2.29 1.92 -8.63
N LEU A 79 1.36 0.98 -8.76
CA LEU A 79 1.39 -0.32 -8.08
C LEU A 79 1.70 -1.46 -9.06
N PHE A 80 2.37 -1.14 -10.19
CA PHE A 80 2.75 -2.13 -11.19
C PHE A 80 3.57 -3.25 -10.54
N MET A 81 3.09 -4.49 -10.69
CA MET A 81 3.71 -5.70 -10.14
C MET A 81 3.87 -5.69 -8.61
N ALA A 82 3.17 -4.83 -7.89
CA ALA A 82 3.18 -4.87 -6.43
C ALA A 82 2.46 -6.14 -5.93
N SER A 83 2.87 -6.63 -4.77
CA SER A 83 2.23 -7.79 -4.13
C SER A 83 1.48 -7.37 -2.88
N PHE A 84 0.20 -7.78 -2.81
CA PHE A 84 -0.71 -7.51 -1.69
C PHE A 84 -1.28 -8.81 -1.11
N LYS A 85 -0.55 -9.92 -1.22
CA LYS A 85 -1.06 -11.22 -0.73
C LYS A 85 -1.40 -11.14 0.75
N GLY A 86 -2.64 -11.49 1.09
CA GLY A 86 -3.11 -11.46 2.46
C GLY A 86 -3.17 -10.09 3.11
N ALA A 87 -2.98 -9.01 2.36
CA ALA A 87 -3.03 -7.65 2.90
C ALA A 87 -4.46 -7.25 3.25
N ASN A 88 -4.60 -6.36 4.22
CA ASN A 88 -5.89 -5.76 4.55
C ASN A 88 -6.02 -4.40 3.87
N LEU A 89 -6.83 -4.33 2.80
CA LEU A 89 -7.11 -3.11 2.04
C LEU A 89 -8.55 -2.59 2.32
N PHE A 90 -9.10 -2.92 3.48
CA PHE A 90 -10.43 -2.46 3.87
C PHE A 90 -10.53 -0.94 3.74
N GLU A 91 -11.50 -0.46 2.96
CA GLU A 91 -11.72 0.97 2.70
C GLU A 91 -10.53 1.72 2.10
N ALA A 92 -9.55 1.03 1.54
CA ALA A 92 -8.44 1.70 0.83
C ALA A 92 -8.95 2.37 -0.44
N ASN A 93 -8.29 3.45 -0.86
CA ASN A 93 -8.62 4.16 -2.09
C ASN A 93 -7.57 3.90 -3.15
N LEU A 94 -7.95 3.16 -4.21
CA LEU A 94 -7.07 2.82 -5.35
C LEU A 94 -7.44 3.60 -6.61
N THR A 95 -8.26 4.64 -6.51
CA THR A 95 -8.73 5.41 -7.67
C THR A 95 -7.55 5.85 -8.54
N GLY A 96 -7.59 5.49 -9.83
CA GLY A 96 -6.57 5.89 -10.79
C GLY A 96 -5.20 5.23 -10.60
N ALA A 97 -5.06 4.30 -9.67
CA ALA A 97 -3.79 3.57 -9.48
C ALA A 97 -3.53 2.62 -10.66
N ASN A 98 -2.26 2.41 -10.98
CA ASN A 98 -1.85 1.39 -11.94
C ASN A 98 -1.60 0.07 -11.19
N VAL A 99 -2.52 -0.88 -11.33
CA VAL A 99 -2.43 -2.21 -10.70
C VAL A 99 -2.07 -3.32 -11.69
N THR A 100 -1.50 -2.96 -12.84
CA THR A 100 -1.11 -3.94 -13.86
C THR A 100 -0.17 -4.97 -13.24
N ASN A 101 -0.52 -6.25 -13.37
CA ASN A 101 0.23 -7.39 -12.83
C ASN A 101 0.43 -7.37 -11.30
N ALA A 102 -0.31 -6.54 -10.59
CA ALA A 102 -0.32 -6.60 -9.13
C ALA A 102 -1.05 -7.86 -8.65
N VAL A 103 -0.64 -8.39 -7.51
CA VAL A 103 -1.18 -9.64 -6.95
C VAL A 103 -2.00 -9.31 -5.71
N PHE A 104 -3.28 -9.71 -5.71
CA PHE A 104 -4.22 -9.46 -4.61
C PHE A 104 -4.72 -10.75 -3.96
N ASP A 105 -4.01 -11.87 -4.15
CA ASP A 105 -4.44 -13.16 -3.59
C ASP A 105 -4.72 -13.04 -2.09
N GLU A 106 -5.92 -13.43 -1.67
CA GLU A 106 -6.38 -13.39 -0.27
C GLU A 106 -6.39 -11.98 0.36
N ALA A 107 -6.23 -10.91 -0.42
CA ALA A 107 -6.33 -9.55 0.10
C ALA A 107 -7.78 -9.20 0.43
N ASN A 108 -8.01 -8.53 1.54
CA ASN A 108 -9.33 -8.00 1.90
C ASN A 108 -9.56 -6.66 1.19
N LEU A 109 -10.47 -6.65 0.21
CA LEU A 109 -10.84 -5.47 -0.57
C LEU A 109 -12.23 -4.93 -0.19
N SER A 110 -12.79 -5.38 0.93
CA SER A 110 -14.12 -4.95 1.35
C SER A 110 -14.18 -3.43 1.44
N ASN A 111 -15.18 -2.84 0.78
CA ASN A 111 -15.43 -1.39 0.76
C ASN A 111 -14.27 -0.55 0.22
N ALA A 112 -13.24 -1.14 -0.37
CA ALA A 112 -12.21 -0.38 -1.07
C ALA A 112 -12.79 0.33 -2.29
N ILE A 113 -12.17 1.42 -2.72
CA ILE A 113 -12.49 2.08 -4.00
C ILE A 113 -11.48 1.54 -5.02
N TRP A 114 -11.99 0.92 -6.07
CA TRP A 114 -11.15 0.32 -7.11
C TRP A 114 -10.60 1.38 -8.06
N VAL A 115 -9.75 0.98 -8.98
CA VAL A 115 -9.03 1.88 -9.90
C VAL A 115 -9.97 2.68 -10.80
N ASP A 116 -11.15 2.16 -11.09
CA ASP A 116 -12.19 2.82 -11.90
C ASP A 116 -13.14 3.70 -11.07
N GLY A 117 -12.87 3.86 -9.77
CA GLY A 117 -13.69 4.65 -8.85
C GLY A 117 -14.88 3.90 -8.25
N LYS A 118 -15.08 2.63 -8.61
CA LYS A 118 -16.19 1.83 -8.06
C LYS A 118 -15.83 1.24 -6.71
N LYS A 119 -16.82 1.22 -5.81
CA LYS A 119 -16.64 0.61 -4.50
C LYS A 119 -16.76 -0.91 -4.59
N CYS A 120 -15.77 -1.62 -4.06
CA CYS A 120 -15.82 -3.06 -3.94
C CYS A 120 -16.88 -3.48 -2.91
N ALA A 121 -17.59 -4.56 -3.17
CA ALA A 121 -18.60 -5.04 -2.24
C ALA A 121 -17.98 -5.49 -0.91
N LEU A 122 -18.77 -5.43 0.15
CA LEU A 122 -18.41 -6.04 1.42
C LEU A 122 -18.15 -7.54 1.19
N GLY A 123 -17.05 -8.05 1.72
CA GLY A 123 -16.65 -9.45 1.54
C GLY A 123 -15.80 -9.71 0.31
N SER A 124 -15.40 -8.67 -0.46
CA SER A 124 -14.49 -8.84 -1.59
C SER A 124 -13.13 -9.32 -1.10
N VAL A 125 -12.68 -10.49 -1.55
CA VAL A 125 -11.39 -11.07 -1.21
C VAL A 125 -10.67 -11.49 -2.50
N GLY A 126 -9.45 -11.03 -2.67
CA GLY A 126 -8.62 -11.33 -3.83
C GLY A 126 -9.06 -10.63 -5.11
N ASN A 127 -10.25 -10.08 -5.13
CA ASN A 127 -10.87 -9.45 -6.29
C ASN A 127 -11.90 -8.42 -5.82
N CYS A 128 -12.06 -7.34 -6.58
CA CYS A 128 -13.08 -6.33 -6.29
C CYS A 128 -14.41 -6.76 -6.93
N ASP A 129 -15.31 -7.20 -6.12
CA ASP A 129 -16.64 -7.68 -6.56
C ASP A 129 -17.68 -6.56 -6.62
#